data_8168195b4d8e68be25a39bf828e19295
#
_entry.id   8168195b4d8e68be25a39bf828e19295
#
_cell.length_a   1.000
_cell.length_b   1.000
_cell.length_c   1.000
_cell.angle_alpha   90.00
_cell.angle_beta   90.00
_cell.angle_gamma   90.00
#
_symmetry.space_group_name_H-M   'P 1'
#
loop_
_entity.id
_entity.type
_entity.pdbx_description
1 polymer ?
#
loop_
_entity_poly.entity_id
_entity_poly.type
_entity_poly.pdbx_seq_one_letter_code
_entity_poly.pdbx_strand_id
1 'polypeptide(L)'
;VEFFKNTNIDFLGKKWYFLAFSLVFSVAGVLSMLFWHGVPLGVDFRGGTLVYVKFVGTPDINQIRTALDRAGLRNARIQSYGPPSNHEVLIALEEKETSEQALDRGKLQIIQSLETNAPPDKQDLNNSSSLTISNYLLEKDPLHLGTDAPQRYAAEAQAIVNYRDKTRGGVLASFDELNAATKPEVVASLQQGFFLSNFGVRSFRIKLCWRSAIRWRACWCTCGSVLS
;
A
#
# COMPACT_ATOMS: atom_id res chain seq x y z
N VAL A 1 -8.66 45.87 -30.57
CA VAL A 1 -9.27 46.90 -29.71
C VAL A 1 -8.27 47.22 -28.62
N GLU A 2 -7.55 48.35 -28.73
CA GLU A 2 -6.61 48.82 -27.73
C GLU A 2 -7.39 49.50 -26.61
N PHE A 3 -7.56 48.87 -25.47
CA PHE A 3 -8.28 49.43 -24.31
C PHE A 3 -7.49 50.49 -23.52
N PHE A 4 -6.16 50.60 -23.73
CA PHE A 4 -5.30 51.50 -22.97
C PHE A 4 -4.48 52.37 -23.92
N LYS A 5 -5.06 53.49 -24.38
CA LYS A 5 -4.37 54.51 -25.13
C LYS A 5 -4.10 55.72 -24.21
N ASN A 6 -2.81 56.01 -23.94
CA ASN A 6 -2.33 57.11 -23.10
C ASN A 6 -2.68 57.07 -21.60
N THR A 7 -2.40 55.95 -20.94
CA THR A 7 -2.47 55.91 -19.47
C THR A 7 -1.16 56.43 -18.86
N ASN A 8 -1.16 57.68 -18.44
CA ASN A 8 -0.08 58.27 -17.65
C ASN A 8 -0.39 58.06 -16.16
N ILE A 9 -0.24 56.78 -15.71
CA ILE A 9 -0.48 56.44 -14.32
C ILE A 9 0.85 56.53 -13.58
N ASP A 10 0.95 57.47 -12.63
CA ASP A 10 2.13 57.60 -11.76
C ASP A 10 2.16 56.48 -10.71
N PHE A 11 2.70 55.32 -11.09
CA PHE A 11 2.87 54.17 -10.21
C PHE A 11 3.92 54.40 -9.12
N LEU A 12 4.92 55.22 -9.37
CA LEU A 12 5.99 55.48 -8.40
C LEU A 12 5.55 56.38 -7.26
N GLY A 13 4.71 57.38 -7.52
CA GLY A 13 4.21 58.31 -6.51
C GLY A 13 3.28 57.60 -5.49
N LYS A 14 2.53 56.59 -5.94
CA LYS A 14 1.57 55.85 -5.08
C LYS A 14 2.05 54.48 -4.59
N LYS A 15 3.34 54.21 -4.71
CA LYS A 15 3.93 52.90 -4.33
C LYS A 15 3.59 52.42 -2.91
N TRP A 16 3.51 53.32 -1.94
CA TRP A 16 3.20 53.01 -0.56
C TRP A 16 1.78 52.51 -0.38
N TYR A 17 0.80 53.02 -1.13
CA TYR A 17 -0.59 52.55 -1.10
C TYR A 17 -0.72 51.16 -1.67
N PHE A 18 -0.03 50.87 -2.79
CA PHE A 18 -0.03 49.53 -3.39
C PHE A 18 0.68 48.52 -2.53
N LEU A 19 1.80 48.88 -1.87
CA LEU A 19 2.50 48.05 -0.92
C LEU A 19 1.63 47.72 0.30
N ALA A 20 0.96 48.73 0.88
CA ALA A 20 0.06 48.53 2.01
C ALA A 20 -1.14 47.61 1.64
N PHE A 21 -1.73 47.83 0.47
CA PHE A 21 -2.82 47.02 -0.04
C PHE A 21 -2.39 45.54 -0.25
N SER A 22 -1.24 45.35 -0.89
CA SER A 22 -0.67 43.98 -1.08
C SER A 22 -0.39 43.30 0.21
N LEU A 23 0.18 44.02 1.20
CA LEU A 23 0.48 43.47 2.52
C LEU A 23 -0.80 43.08 3.27
N VAL A 24 -1.82 43.90 3.29
CA VAL A 24 -3.12 43.62 3.91
C VAL A 24 -3.76 42.38 3.26
N PHE A 25 -3.74 42.32 1.93
CA PHE A 25 -4.31 41.19 1.19
C PHE A 25 -3.55 39.88 1.45
N SER A 26 -2.22 39.95 1.55
CA SER A 26 -1.38 38.81 1.87
C SER A 26 -1.63 38.31 3.30
N VAL A 27 -1.71 39.21 4.28
CA VAL A 27 -2.01 38.86 5.67
C VAL A 27 -3.44 38.29 5.79
N ALA A 28 -4.41 38.88 5.12
CA ALA A 28 -5.78 38.36 5.09
C ALA A 28 -5.86 36.97 4.47
N GLY A 29 -5.10 36.71 3.40
CA GLY A 29 -5.00 35.38 2.78
C GLY A 29 -4.42 34.33 3.72
N VAL A 30 -3.33 34.67 4.42
CA VAL A 30 -2.71 33.76 5.41
C VAL A 30 -3.66 33.51 6.58
N LEU A 31 -4.29 34.54 7.11
CA LEU A 31 -5.29 34.39 8.20
C LEU A 31 -6.48 33.54 7.76
N SER A 32 -7.00 33.77 6.54
CA SER A 32 -8.09 32.96 5.98
C SER A 32 -7.69 31.48 5.90
N MET A 33 -6.46 31.20 5.48
CA MET A 33 -5.95 29.83 5.37
C MET A 33 -5.81 29.15 6.74
N LEU A 34 -5.41 29.89 7.77
CA LEU A 34 -5.23 29.37 9.13
C LEU A 34 -6.58 29.17 9.85
N PHE A 35 -7.52 30.12 9.69
CA PHE A 35 -8.77 30.14 10.48
C PHE A 35 -9.92 29.39 9.80
N TRP A 36 -9.99 29.36 8.47
CA TRP A 36 -11.18 28.83 7.79
C TRP A 36 -11.19 27.31 7.65
N HIS A 37 -10.11 26.66 7.24
CA HIS A 37 -10.12 25.20 7.01
C HIS A 37 -8.80 24.48 7.34
N GLY A 38 -7.77 25.19 7.77
CA GLY A 38 -6.45 24.61 7.86
C GLY A 38 -5.94 24.14 6.49
N VAL A 39 -4.67 23.88 6.37
CA VAL A 39 -4.10 23.29 5.15
C VAL A 39 -4.48 21.80 5.12
N PRO A 40 -5.21 21.27 4.12
CA PRO A 40 -5.42 19.85 4.00
C PRO A 40 -4.09 19.18 3.68
N LEU A 41 -3.35 18.84 4.73
CA LEU A 41 -2.09 18.11 4.61
C LEU A 41 -2.40 16.70 4.12
N GLY A 42 -1.75 16.30 3.02
CA GLY A 42 -1.83 14.93 2.52
C GLY A 42 -1.25 13.92 3.52
N VAL A 43 -1.48 12.64 3.27
CA VAL A 43 -0.94 11.53 4.09
C VAL A 43 0.58 11.58 4.24
N ASP A 44 1.28 12.15 3.24
CA ASP A 44 2.74 12.33 3.27
C ASP A 44 3.21 13.27 4.39
N PHE A 45 2.36 14.19 4.83
CA PHE A 45 2.65 15.15 5.90
C PHE A 45 2.06 14.76 7.25
N ARG A 46 0.99 13.97 7.25
CA ARG A 46 0.34 13.51 8.50
C ARG A 46 0.95 12.24 9.05
N GLY A 47 1.77 11.55 8.26
CA GLY A 47 2.18 10.18 8.51
C GLY A 47 1.02 9.22 8.23
N GLY A 48 1.32 7.98 8.00
CA GLY A 48 0.30 6.97 7.76
C GLY A 48 0.85 5.77 7.02
N THR A 49 0.10 4.69 7.04
CA THR A 49 0.42 3.45 6.36
C THR A 49 -0.39 3.35 5.08
N LEU A 50 0.30 3.17 3.95
CA LEU A 50 -0.32 2.85 2.69
C LEU A 50 -0.26 1.34 2.45
N VAL A 51 -1.41 0.75 2.28
CA VAL A 51 -1.55 -0.69 2.05
C VAL A 51 -2.21 -0.91 0.69
N TYR A 52 -1.53 -1.66 -0.16
CA TYR A 52 -2.07 -2.10 -1.44
C TYR A 52 -2.75 -3.43 -1.26
N VAL A 53 -4.00 -3.51 -1.66
CA VAL A 53 -4.79 -4.74 -1.65
C VAL A 53 -5.16 -5.09 -3.08
N LYS A 54 -4.79 -6.27 -3.52
CA LYS A 54 -5.17 -6.81 -4.82
C LYS A 54 -6.25 -7.86 -4.62
N PHE A 55 -7.27 -7.83 -5.46
CA PHE A 55 -8.38 -8.77 -5.45
C PHE A 55 -8.33 -9.69 -6.68
N VAL A 56 -8.86 -10.90 -6.55
CA VAL A 56 -9.04 -11.84 -7.67
C VAL A 56 -10.08 -11.31 -8.66
N GLY A 57 -11.15 -10.72 -8.14
CA GLY A 57 -12.24 -10.13 -8.93
C GLY A 57 -12.39 -8.63 -8.70
N THR A 58 -13.40 -8.04 -9.33
CA THR A 58 -13.71 -6.62 -9.19
C THR A 58 -14.03 -6.28 -7.73
N PRO A 59 -13.27 -5.41 -7.06
CA PRO A 59 -13.50 -5.08 -5.66
C PRO A 59 -14.73 -4.19 -5.50
N ASP A 60 -15.61 -4.52 -4.56
CA ASP A 60 -16.68 -3.62 -4.13
C ASP A 60 -16.17 -2.70 -3.02
N ILE A 61 -15.94 -1.44 -3.37
CA ILE A 61 -15.42 -0.41 -2.46
C ILE A 61 -16.34 -0.20 -1.26
N ASN A 62 -17.67 -0.37 -1.43
CA ASN A 62 -18.62 -0.18 -0.34
C ASN A 62 -18.54 -1.33 0.68
N GLN A 63 -18.35 -2.55 0.21
CA GLN A 63 -18.12 -3.70 1.10
C GLN A 63 -16.80 -3.55 1.87
N ILE A 64 -15.73 -3.14 1.20
CA ILE A 64 -14.44 -2.88 1.84
C ILE A 64 -14.59 -1.79 2.91
N ARG A 65 -15.27 -0.68 2.59
CA ARG A 65 -15.51 0.41 3.56
C ARG A 65 -16.28 -0.09 4.77
N THR A 66 -17.36 -0.83 4.56
CA THR A 66 -18.17 -1.38 5.65
C THR A 66 -17.37 -2.35 6.53
N ALA A 67 -16.50 -3.16 5.93
CA ALA A 67 -15.63 -4.07 6.66
C ALA A 67 -14.61 -3.33 7.54
N LEU A 68 -13.96 -2.30 6.98
CA LEU A 68 -13.00 -1.44 7.70
C LEU A 68 -13.69 -0.63 8.82
N ASP A 69 -14.89 -0.12 8.58
CA ASP A 69 -15.66 0.61 9.58
C ASP A 69 -16.04 -0.28 10.77
N ARG A 70 -16.39 -1.55 10.53
CA ARG A 70 -16.66 -2.55 11.57
C ARG A 70 -15.41 -2.89 12.40
N ALA A 71 -14.25 -2.88 11.75
CA ALA A 71 -12.96 -3.08 12.43
C ALA A 71 -12.46 -1.84 13.19
N GLY A 72 -13.22 -0.74 13.18
CA GLY A 72 -12.86 0.52 13.86
C GLY A 72 -11.94 1.43 13.05
N LEU A 73 -11.64 1.10 11.79
CA LEU A 73 -10.77 1.87 10.89
C LEU A 73 -11.56 2.92 10.07
N ARG A 74 -12.36 3.73 10.76
CA ARG A 74 -13.30 4.70 10.14
C ARG A 74 -12.63 5.79 9.32
N ASN A 75 -11.36 6.09 9.57
CA ASN A 75 -10.60 7.13 8.86
C ASN A 75 -9.79 6.57 7.68
N ALA A 76 -10.00 5.30 7.31
CA ALA A 76 -9.33 4.70 6.17
C ALA A 76 -9.79 5.33 4.86
N ARG A 77 -8.84 5.84 4.06
CA ARG A 77 -9.12 6.32 2.71
C ARG A 77 -8.94 5.18 1.73
N ILE A 78 -9.99 4.87 0.99
CA ILE A 78 -10.02 3.79 0.01
C ILE A 78 -10.04 4.41 -1.37
N GLN A 79 -9.08 4.03 -2.21
CA GLN A 79 -8.96 4.50 -3.60
C GLN A 79 -8.66 3.32 -4.53
N SER A 80 -9.28 3.28 -5.70
CA SER A 80 -8.87 2.36 -6.75
C SER A 80 -7.49 2.76 -7.27
N TYR A 81 -6.61 1.80 -7.47
CA TYR A 81 -5.26 2.03 -7.92
C TYR A 81 -5.01 1.34 -9.27
N GLY A 82 -4.40 2.09 -10.21
CA GLY A 82 -4.10 1.59 -11.54
C GLY A 82 -5.31 1.36 -12.44
N PRO A 83 -5.14 0.62 -13.53
CA PRO A 83 -6.23 0.28 -14.44
C PRO A 83 -7.23 -0.66 -13.77
N PRO A 84 -8.54 -0.53 -14.07
CA PRO A 84 -9.59 -1.35 -13.44
C PRO A 84 -9.40 -2.86 -13.60
N SER A 85 -8.69 -3.28 -14.64
CA SER A 85 -8.36 -4.68 -14.90
C SER A 85 -7.42 -5.31 -13.87
N ASN A 86 -6.68 -4.51 -13.12
CA ASN A 86 -5.74 -5.01 -12.11
C ASN A 86 -6.41 -5.34 -10.78
N HIS A 87 -7.65 -4.85 -10.57
CA HIS A 87 -8.41 -5.06 -9.34
C HIS A 87 -7.66 -4.65 -8.06
N GLU A 88 -6.90 -3.54 -8.15
CA GLU A 88 -6.06 -3.04 -7.07
C GLU A 88 -6.72 -1.88 -6.35
N VAL A 89 -6.66 -1.90 -5.02
CA VAL A 89 -7.20 -0.86 -4.14
C VAL A 89 -6.11 -0.40 -3.20
N LEU A 90 -5.98 0.91 -3.06
CA LEU A 90 -5.10 1.55 -2.09
C LEU A 90 -5.91 1.92 -0.85
N ILE A 91 -5.48 1.42 0.30
CA ILE A 91 -6.05 1.77 1.60
C ILE A 91 -5.00 2.57 2.37
N ALA A 92 -5.32 3.83 2.66
CA ALA A 92 -4.48 4.70 3.48
C ALA A 92 -5.05 4.75 4.89
N LEU A 93 -4.26 4.33 5.86
CA LEU A 93 -4.58 4.43 7.29
C LEU A 93 -3.86 5.65 7.87
N GLU A 94 -4.60 6.52 8.56
CA GLU A 94 -4.01 7.63 9.31
C GLU A 94 -3.52 7.10 10.66
N GLU A 95 -2.21 6.83 10.78
CA GLU A 95 -1.58 6.44 12.04
C GLU A 95 -0.61 7.53 12.49
N LYS A 96 -0.61 7.79 13.80
CA LYS A 96 0.29 8.78 14.42
C LYS A 96 1.72 8.27 14.56
N GLU A 97 1.93 6.96 14.49
CA GLU A 97 3.22 6.31 14.66
C GLU A 97 3.72 5.70 13.34
N THR A 98 4.91 6.11 12.90
CA THR A 98 5.57 5.60 11.69
C THR A 98 6.53 4.45 12.02
N SER A 99 6.20 3.59 12.97
CA SER A 99 7.02 2.44 13.35
C SER A 99 6.73 1.22 12.46
N GLU A 100 7.70 0.31 12.32
CA GLU A 100 7.49 -0.96 11.59
C GLU A 100 6.36 -1.78 12.22
N GLN A 101 6.24 -1.71 13.54
CA GLN A 101 5.19 -2.40 14.29
C GLN A 101 3.79 -1.83 14.00
N ALA A 102 3.67 -0.52 13.75
CA ALA A 102 2.40 0.09 13.35
C ALA A 102 1.98 -0.38 11.94
N LEU A 103 2.94 -0.49 11.02
CA LEU A 103 2.72 -1.04 9.67
C LEU A 103 2.18 -2.47 9.70
N ASP A 104 2.81 -3.33 10.51
CA ASP A 104 2.41 -4.73 10.64
C ASP A 104 1.04 -4.87 11.32
N ARG A 105 0.76 -4.04 12.33
CA ARG A 105 -0.57 -3.99 12.97
C ARG A 105 -1.65 -3.54 11.99
N GLY A 106 -1.41 -2.46 11.25
CA GLY A 106 -2.35 -1.95 10.25
C GLY A 106 -2.63 -3.00 9.15
N LYS A 107 -1.59 -3.72 8.69
CA LYS A 107 -1.75 -4.83 7.75
C LYS A 107 -2.62 -5.94 8.33
N LEU A 108 -2.34 -6.38 9.55
CA LEU A 108 -3.10 -7.44 10.22
C LEU A 108 -4.56 -7.03 10.44
N GLN A 109 -4.81 -5.80 10.85
CA GLN A 109 -6.17 -5.28 11.02
C GLN A 109 -6.96 -5.26 9.71
N ILE A 110 -6.33 -4.87 8.60
CA ILE A 110 -6.96 -4.91 7.27
C ILE A 110 -7.26 -6.36 6.88
N ILE A 111 -6.31 -7.28 7.03
CA ILE A 111 -6.52 -8.69 6.73
C ILE A 111 -7.70 -9.23 7.53
N GLN A 112 -7.70 -9.06 8.84
CA GLN A 112 -8.78 -9.52 9.73
C GLN A 112 -10.14 -8.90 9.39
N SER A 113 -10.16 -7.63 8.96
CA SER A 113 -11.41 -6.95 8.58
C SER A 113 -12.01 -7.47 7.29
N LEU A 114 -11.17 -7.88 6.34
CA LEU A 114 -11.57 -8.38 5.01
C LEU A 114 -11.82 -9.89 5.01
N GLU A 115 -11.24 -10.64 5.92
CA GLU A 115 -11.43 -12.09 6.10
C GLU A 115 -12.74 -12.42 6.81
N THR A 116 -13.88 -12.19 6.13
CA THR A 116 -15.21 -12.46 6.73
C THR A 116 -15.54 -13.96 6.81
N ASN A 117 -14.93 -14.80 5.97
CA ASN A 117 -15.25 -16.22 5.80
C ASN A 117 -14.03 -17.15 5.96
N ALA A 118 -13.07 -16.79 6.80
CA ALA A 118 -11.90 -17.63 7.04
C ALA A 118 -12.31 -18.92 7.78
N PRO A 119 -11.93 -20.10 7.29
CA PRO A 119 -12.07 -21.34 8.05
C PRO A 119 -11.20 -21.28 9.32
N PRO A 120 -11.74 -21.61 10.52
CA PRO A 120 -11.01 -21.45 11.78
C PRO A 120 -9.72 -22.28 11.88
N ASP A 121 -9.65 -23.39 11.15
CA ASP A 121 -8.54 -24.33 11.20
C ASP A 121 -7.49 -24.15 10.09
N LYS A 122 -7.67 -23.16 9.20
CA LYS A 122 -6.77 -22.96 8.06
C LYS A 122 -6.20 -21.55 8.02
N GLN A 123 -4.97 -21.45 7.55
CA GLN A 123 -4.29 -20.17 7.36
C GLN A 123 -4.46 -19.66 5.93
N ASP A 124 -4.46 -18.35 5.74
CA ASP A 124 -4.55 -17.76 4.41
C ASP A 124 -3.21 -17.79 3.68
N LEU A 125 -3.14 -18.51 2.57
CA LEU A 125 -1.91 -18.63 1.77
C LEU A 125 -1.56 -17.30 1.06
N ASN A 126 -2.56 -16.52 0.65
CA ASN A 126 -2.34 -15.25 -0.06
C ASN A 126 -1.70 -14.19 0.83
N ASN A 127 -1.96 -14.24 2.14
CA ASN A 127 -1.42 -13.29 3.10
C ASN A 127 -0.32 -13.87 4.01
N SER A 128 0.00 -15.19 3.88
CA SER A 128 1.03 -15.84 4.66
C SER A 128 2.46 -15.46 4.22
N SER A 129 3.37 -15.45 5.20
CA SER A 129 4.80 -15.24 4.96
C SER A 129 5.50 -16.54 4.53
N SER A 130 6.68 -16.42 3.92
CA SER A 130 7.50 -17.60 3.60
C SER A 130 7.87 -18.42 4.84
N LEU A 131 8.07 -17.76 5.98
CA LEU A 131 8.37 -18.41 7.25
C LEU A 131 7.18 -19.26 7.74
N THR A 132 5.97 -18.75 7.64
CA THR A 132 4.75 -19.47 8.03
C THR A 132 4.56 -20.72 7.18
N ILE A 133 4.75 -20.59 5.86
CA ILE A 133 4.66 -21.70 4.92
C ILE A 133 5.76 -22.73 5.18
N SER A 134 7.01 -22.33 5.40
CA SER A 134 8.11 -23.25 5.67
C SER A 134 7.92 -24.00 6.97
N ASN A 135 7.44 -23.35 8.03
CA ASN A 135 7.17 -24.01 9.31
C ASN A 135 6.08 -25.06 9.19
N TYR A 136 5.02 -24.78 8.45
CA TYR A 136 3.97 -25.74 8.17
C TYR A 136 4.48 -26.96 7.38
N LEU A 137 5.28 -26.70 6.33
CA LEU A 137 5.88 -27.78 5.54
C LEU A 137 6.87 -28.62 6.35
N LEU A 138 7.60 -28.00 7.28
CA LEU A 138 8.48 -28.73 8.22
C LEU A 138 7.68 -29.64 9.17
N GLU A 139 6.54 -29.19 9.67
CA GLU A 139 5.67 -29.96 10.55
C GLU A 139 5.05 -31.15 9.84
N LYS A 140 4.63 -30.99 8.58
CA LYS A 140 3.95 -32.02 7.80
C LYS A 140 4.90 -32.94 7.02
N ASP A 141 6.12 -32.49 6.75
CA ASP A 141 7.19 -33.18 5.98
C ASP A 141 6.69 -33.98 4.75
N PRO A 142 5.98 -33.33 3.79
CA PRO A 142 5.37 -34.01 2.65
C PRO A 142 6.37 -34.68 1.71
N LEU A 143 7.63 -34.29 1.73
CA LEU A 143 8.69 -34.83 0.88
C LEU A 143 9.64 -35.77 1.61
N HIS A 144 9.43 -35.99 2.91
CA HIS A 144 10.27 -36.88 3.77
C HIS A 144 11.78 -36.58 3.64
N LEU A 145 12.17 -35.31 3.78
CA LEU A 145 13.53 -34.84 3.50
C LEU A 145 14.54 -35.10 4.64
N GLY A 146 14.08 -35.48 5.82
CA GLY A 146 14.96 -35.74 6.96
C GLY A 146 15.78 -34.54 7.40
N THR A 147 17.11 -34.66 7.49
CA THR A 147 18.00 -33.61 8.03
C THR A 147 18.07 -32.35 7.15
N ASP A 148 17.85 -32.45 5.85
CA ASP A 148 17.91 -31.33 4.90
C ASP A 148 16.58 -30.60 4.81
N ALA A 149 15.53 -31.05 5.49
CA ALA A 149 14.18 -30.50 5.45
C ALA A 149 14.12 -28.96 5.69
N PRO A 150 14.79 -28.38 6.70
CA PRO A 150 14.65 -26.96 7.00
C PRO A 150 15.08 -26.05 5.82
N GLN A 151 16.22 -26.34 5.22
CA GLN A 151 16.75 -25.54 4.13
C GLN A 151 15.92 -25.69 2.86
N ARG A 152 15.50 -26.91 2.55
CA ARG A 152 14.71 -27.20 1.35
C ARG A 152 13.30 -26.62 1.45
N TYR A 153 12.62 -26.77 2.59
CA TYR A 153 11.29 -26.19 2.78
C TYR A 153 11.32 -24.65 2.85
N ALA A 154 12.39 -24.08 3.37
CA ALA A 154 12.58 -22.62 3.29
C ALA A 154 12.71 -22.14 1.83
N ALA A 155 13.46 -22.86 1.00
CA ALA A 155 13.61 -22.57 -0.42
C ALA A 155 12.28 -22.75 -1.19
N GLU A 156 11.55 -23.84 -0.94
CA GLU A 156 10.22 -24.08 -1.53
C GLU A 156 9.20 -23.01 -1.12
N ALA A 157 9.13 -22.65 0.16
CA ALA A 157 8.27 -21.60 0.65
C ALA A 157 8.60 -20.24 0.00
N GLN A 158 9.89 -19.96 -0.18
CA GLN A 158 10.33 -18.75 -0.87
C GLN A 158 9.97 -18.77 -2.36
N ALA A 159 10.06 -19.91 -3.03
CA ALA A 159 9.64 -20.08 -4.42
C ALA A 159 8.14 -19.84 -4.57
N ILE A 160 7.32 -20.39 -3.68
CA ILE A 160 5.86 -20.17 -3.65
C ILE A 160 5.52 -18.68 -3.49
N VAL A 161 6.14 -18.03 -2.51
CA VAL A 161 5.92 -16.60 -2.27
C VAL A 161 6.39 -15.76 -3.44
N ASN A 162 7.55 -16.06 -4.02
CA ASN A 162 8.06 -15.37 -5.21
C ASN A 162 7.13 -15.55 -6.41
N TYR A 163 6.60 -16.74 -6.63
CA TYR A 163 5.65 -17.01 -7.69
C TYR A 163 4.35 -16.22 -7.48
N ARG A 164 3.78 -16.28 -6.27
CA ARG A 164 2.61 -15.49 -5.89
C ARG A 164 2.84 -13.99 -6.15
N ASP A 165 3.96 -13.46 -5.68
CA ASP A 165 4.20 -12.01 -5.66
C ASP A 165 4.67 -11.46 -7.01
N LYS A 166 5.53 -12.18 -7.73
CA LYS A 166 6.11 -11.69 -9.00
C LYS A 166 5.28 -12.11 -10.20
N THR A 167 4.85 -13.37 -10.26
CA THR A 167 4.16 -13.91 -11.45
C THR A 167 2.66 -13.64 -11.41
N ARG A 168 2.04 -13.80 -10.24
CA ARG A 168 0.59 -13.62 -10.07
C ARG A 168 0.21 -12.25 -9.51
N GLY A 169 1.18 -11.40 -9.26
CA GLY A 169 0.94 -10.04 -8.79
C GLY A 169 0.43 -9.95 -7.36
N GLY A 170 0.61 -11.00 -6.52
CA GLY A 170 0.33 -11.02 -5.09
C GLY A 170 -0.92 -11.77 -4.66
N VAL A 171 -1.67 -12.36 -5.60
CA VAL A 171 -2.88 -13.15 -5.30
C VAL A 171 -2.93 -14.38 -6.17
N LEU A 172 -3.16 -15.52 -5.55
CA LEU A 172 -3.43 -16.80 -6.20
C LEU A 172 -4.95 -17.03 -6.23
N ALA A 173 -5.48 -17.37 -7.39
CA ALA A 173 -6.90 -17.68 -7.55
C ALA A 173 -7.21 -19.16 -7.29
N SER A 174 -6.25 -20.06 -7.57
CA SER A 174 -6.38 -21.51 -7.38
C SER A 174 -5.07 -22.12 -6.90
N PHE A 175 -5.17 -23.22 -6.14
CA PHE A 175 -4.01 -24.02 -5.77
C PHE A 175 -3.33 -24.69 -6.97
N ASP A 176 -4.07 -24.93 -8.05
CA ASP A 176 -3.52 -25.55 -9.27
C ASP A 176 -2.42 -24.70 -9.92
N GLU A 177 -2.48 -23.38 -9.71
CA GLU A 177 -1.46 -22.45 -10.19
C GLU A 177 -0.09 -22.71 -9.56
N LEU A 178 -0.05 -23.25 -8.34
CA LEU A 178 1.19 -23.56 -7.63
C LEU A 178 1.95 -24.75 -8.23
N ASN A 179 1.29 -25.61 -9.02
CA ASN A 179 1.96 -26.71 -9.70
C ASN A 179 3.07 -26.25 -10.66
N ALA A 180 3.04 -24.96 -11.08
CA ALA A 180 4.10 -24.35 -11.86
C ALA A 180 5.33 -23.94 -11.02
N ALA A 181 5.16 -23.78 -9.70
CA ALA A 181 6.20 -23.27 -8.80
C ALA A 181 6.78 -24.32 -7.88
N THR A 182 6.02 -25.35 -7.54
CA THR A 182 6.41 -26.40 -6.59
C THR A 182 5.84 -27.76 -6.95
N LYS A 183 6.26 -28.82 -6.22
CA LYS A 183 5.82 -30.18 -6.48
C LYS A 183 4.36 -30.40 -6.07
N PRO A 184 3.63 -31.32 -6.75
CA PRO A 184 2.21 -31.58 -6.46
C PRO A 184 1.98 -32.12 -5.04
N GLU A 185 2.95 -32.84 -4.46
CA GLU A 185 2.89 -33.34 -3.07
C GLU A 185 2.85 -32.19 -2.05
N VAL A 186 3.64 -31.14 -2.30
CA VAL A 186 3.66 -29.92 -1.47
C VAL A 186 2.33 -29.17 -1.62
N VAL A 187 1.79 -29.06 -2.86
CA VAL A 187 0.49 -28.41 -3.10
C VAL A 187 -0.63 -29.14 -2.38
N ALA A 188 -0.66 -30.48 -2.43
CA ALA A 188 -1.64 -31.30 -1.73
C ALA A 188 -1.57 -31.10 -0.19
N SER A 189 -0.36 -30.99 0.37
CA SER A 189 -0.17 -30.69 1.79
C SER A 189 -0.67 -29.29 2.14
N LEU A 190 -0.37 -28.29 1.30
CA LEU A 190 -0.83 -26.90 1.51
C LEU A 190 -2.36 -26.77 1.47
N GLN A 191 -3.05 -27.51 0.63
CA GLN A 191 -4.53 -27.52 0.57
C GLN A 191 -5.17 -27.99 1.87
N GLN A 192 -4.49 -28.82 2.65
CA GLN A 192 -4.99 -29.30 3.95
C GLN A 192 -4.93 -28.21 5.02
N GLY A 193 -3.85 -27.41 5.07
CA GLY A 193 -3.63 -26.43 6.12
C GLY A 193 -3.89 -24.98 5.73
N PHE A 194 -4.04 -24.70 4.45
CA PHE A 194 -4.25 -23.34 3.96
C PHE A 194 -5.55 -23.22 3.16
N PHE A 195 -6.08 -22.01 3.12
CA PHE A 195 -7.11 -21.61 2.19
C PHE A 195 -6.61 -20.43 1.34
N LEU A 196 -7.30 -20.10 0.27
CA LEU A 196 -7.02 -18.93 -0.57
C LEU A 196 -8.09 -17.89 -0.32
N SER A 197 -7.69 -16.73 0.17
CA SER A 197 -8.55 -15.56 0.24
C SER A 197 -8.71 -14.93 -1.16
N ASN A 198 -9.79 -14.18 -1.36
CA ASN A 198 -10.03 -13.45 -2.61
C ASN A 198 -9.16 -12.21 -2.77
N PHE A 199 -8.24 -11.96 -1.86
CA PHE A 199 -7.38 -10.77 -1.84
C PHE A 199 -5.99 -11.09 -1.30
N GLY A 200 -5.03 -10.27 -1.69
CA GLY A 200 -3.66 -10.27 -1.15
C GLY A 200 -3.25 -8.87 -0.73
N VAL A 201 -2.67 -8.76 0.46
CA VAL A 201 -2.25 -7.48 1.04
C VAL A 201 -0.76 -7.27 0.86
N ARG A 202 -0.39 -6.15 0.22
CA ARG A 202 1.00 -5.72 0.06
C ARG A 202 1.23 -4.43 0.83
N SER A 203 2.13 -4.44 1.78
CA SER A 203 2.59 -3.21 2.42
C SER A 203 3.68 -2.57 1.58
N PHE A 204 3.49 -1.32 1.16
CA PHE A 204 4.55 -0.54 0.52
C PHE A 204 5.14 0.41 1.55
N ARG A 205 6.44 0.24 1.81
CA ARG A 205 7.17 1.17 2.67
C ARG A 205 7.53 2.38 1.81
N ILE A 206 6.82 3.50 1.95
CA ILE A 206 7.30 4.77 1.41
C ILE A 206 8.54 5.13 2.24
N LYS A 207 9.73 4.83 1.72
CA LYS A 207 10.96 5.44 2.24
C LYS A 207 10.83 6.93 1.95
N LEU A 208 10.48 7.72 2.96
CA LEU A 208 10.66 9.16 2.92
C LEU A 208 12.13 9.42 2.63
N CYS A 209 12.44 9.72 1.38
CA CYS A 209 13.77 10.14 0.93
C CYS A 209 13.99 11.62 1.34
N TRP A 210 13.91 11.92 2.64
CA TRP A 210 14.05 13.27 3.20
C TRP A 210 15.50 13.65 3.44
N ARG A 211 16.46 12.82 3.03
CA ARG A 211 17.88 13.06 3.37
C ARG A 211 18.78 13.48 2.21
N SER A 212 18.25 13.91 1.07
CA SER A 212 19.11 14.37 -0.03
C SER A 212 18.57 15.54 -0.84
N ALA A 213 17.94 16.53 -0.17
CA ALA A 213 17.66 17.82 -0.82
C ALA A 213 18.91 18.65 -1.14
N ILE A 214 20.12 18.11 -0.96
CA ILE A 214 21.39 18.80 -1.21
C ILE A 214 22.22 18.19 -2.35
N ARG A 215 21.77 17.13 -3.01
CA ARG A 215 22.48 16.60 -4.19
C ARG A 215 21.54 16.21 -5.32
N TRP A 216 21.20 17.17 -6.14
CA TRP A 216 20.36 17.04 -7.34
C TRP A 216 20.97 16.24 -8.51
N ARG A 217 21.88 15.31 -8.29
CA ARG A 217 22.57 14.58 -9.39
C ARG A 217 22.58 13.05 -9.32
N ALA A 218 21.88 12.40 -8.40
CA ALA A 218 22.02 10.94 -8.26
C ALA A 218 20.72 10.15 -8.10
N CYS A 219 19.54 10.67 -8.47
CA CYS A 219 18.27 9.95 -8.31
C CYS A 219 17.65 9.45 -9.61
N TRP A 220 18.46 9.30 -10.68
CA TRP A 220 17.95 8.83 -12.01
C TRP A 220 18.36 7.40 -12.37
N CYS A 221 18.96 6.63 -11.45
CA CYS A 221 19.53 5.32 -11.81
C CYS A 221 18.99 4.07 -11.11
N THR A 222 17.91 4.12 -10.35
CA THR A 222 17.41 2.87 -9.71
C THR A 222 15.92 2.62 -9.86
N CYS A 223 15.24 3.23 -10.81
CA CYS A 223 13.86 2.89 -11.17
C CYS A 223 13.72 2.02 -12.42
N GLY A 224 14.83 1.43 -12.89
CA GLY A 224 14.91 0.72 -14.17
C GLY A 224 15.18 -0.78 -14.10
N SER A 225 14.97 -1.47 -12.99
CA SER A 225 15.23 -2.91 -12.93
C SER A 225 14.17 -3.71 -12.15
N VAL A 226 12.91 -3.54 -12.49
CA VAL A 226 11.82 -4.47 -12.14
C VAL A 226 10.92 -4.72 -13.37
N LEU A 227 11.56 -4.82 -14.55
CA LEU A 227 10.94 -5.35 -15.77
C LEU A 227 11.99 -6.16 -16.52
N SER A 228 12.19 -7.39 -16.10
CA SER A 228 12.65 -8.53 -16.92
C SER A 228 12.26 -9.81 -16.18
#